data_33eb1d0be3152f8719274b1af42ba2ef
#
_entry.id   33eb1d0be3152f8719274b1af42ba2ef
#
_cell.length_a   1.000
_cell.length_b   1.000
_cell.length_c   1.000
_cell.angle_alpha   90.00
_cell.angle_beta   90.00
_cell.angle_gamma   90.00
#
_symmetry.space_group_name_H-M   'P 1'
#
loop_
_entity.id
_entity.type
_entity.pdbx_description
1 polymer ?
#
loop_
_entity_poly.entity_id
_entity_poly.type
_entity_poly.pdbx_seq_one_letter_code
_entity_poly.pdbx_strand_id
1 'polypeptide(L)'
;MTHEEHVHLIKKAITKQGGTWADFGSGDGAFTLALRDLAGPLARIFSIDKDESRLRAQENAFDKMFSSFDVRFVHKDFTNQINLPELDGIIMANSLHYVKEQAPFLTKIRDFLKPDGKLVVVEYNTEEGNQWVPYPVSYPKFEEIAEQGGFIDTELLEKIPSTYWNEMYSAQTIAPSLFSSRYFR
;
A
#
# COMPACT_ATOMS: atom_id res chain seq x y z
N MET A 1 12.33 11.15 3.71
CA MET A 1 12.33 10.70 2.28
C MET A 1 11.85 11.83 1.41
N THR A 2 12.42 11.99 0.23
CA THR A 2 11.97 12.93 -0.81
C THR A 2 10.82 12.33 -1.61
N HIS A 3 10.11 13.17 -2.40
CA HIS A 3 9.07 12.69 -3.30
C HIS A 3 9.62 11.70 -4.35
N GLU A 4 10.83 11.96 -4.87
CA GLU A 4 11.49 11.07 -5.82
C GLU A 4 11.79 9.69 -5.21
N GLU A 5 12.16 9.63 -3.93
CA GLU A 5 12.35 8.35 -3.22
C GLU A 5 11.02 7.59 -3.05
N HIS A 6 9.90 8.28 -2.75
CA HIS A 6 8.58 7.64 -2.68
C HIS A 6 8.18 7.05 -4.04
N VAL A 7 8.35 7.83 -5.13
CA VAL A 7 8.10 7.36 -6.50
C VAL A 7 9.02 6.18 -6.84
N HIS A 8 10.31 6.27 -6.51
CA HIS A 8 11.29 5.21 -6.80
C HIS A 8 10.90 3.88 -6.17
N LEU A 9 10.42 3.89 -4.92
CA LEU A 9 10.03 2.69 -4.18
C LEU A 9 8.89 1.94 -4.84
N ILE A 10 7.91 2.63 -5.44
CA ILE A 10 6.69 1.98 -5.94
C ILE A 10 6.57 1.93 -7.47
N LYS A 11 7.46 2.59 -8.23
CA LYS A 11 7.33 2.71 -9.71
C LYS A 11 7.31 1.37 -10.44
N LYS A 12 8.00 0.35 -9.94
CA LYS A 12 8.02 -0.98 -10.58
C LYS A 12 6.68 -1.70 -10.46
N ALA A 13 5.88 -1.38 -9.44
CA ALA A 13 4.53 -1.93 -9.25
C ALA A 13 3.49 -1.23 -10.13
N ILE A 14 3.65 0.07 -10.37
CA ILE A 14 2.68 0.92 -11.07
C ILE A 14 3.12 1.08 -12.54
N THR A 15 2.89 0.06 -13.33
CA THR A 15 3.36 0.00 -14.73
C THR A 15 2.37 0.51 -15.77
N LYS A 16 1.13 0.80 -15.36
CA LYS A 16 0.06 1.29 -16.24
C LYS A 16 -0.57 2.54 -15.66
N GLN A 17 -1.00 3.44 -16.53
CA GLN A 17 -1.79 4.60 -16.12
C GLN A 17 -3.26 4.23 -15.86
N GLY A 18 -3.92 5.01 -15.00
CA GLY A 18 -5.31 4.79 -14.59
C GLY A 18 -5.46 3.74 -13.51
N GLY A 19 -6.63 3.12 -13.49
CA GLY A 19 -6.99 2.12 -12.49
C GLY A 19 -7.59 2.73 -11.22
N THR A 20 -8.08 1.84 -10.36
CA THR A 20 -8.66 2.19 -9.05
C THR A 20 -7.75 1.65 -7.96
N TRP A 21 -7.24 2.55 -7.14
CA TRP A 21 -6.24 2.26 -6.12
C TRP A 21 -6.69 2.67 -4.73
N ALA A 22 -6.12 2.09 -3.70
CA ALA A 22 -6.25 2.57 -2.34
C ALA A 22 -4.87 2.70 -1.67
N ASP A 23 -4.71 3.73 -0.84
CA ASP A 23 -3.55 3.94 0.04
C ASP A 23 -4.04 3.80 1.49
N PHE A 24 -3.71 2.68 2.12
CA PHE A 24 -4.16 2.31 3.46
C PHE A 24 -3.18 2.82 4.52
N GLY A 25 -3.63 3.77 5.33
CA GLY A 25 -2.79 4.48 6.29
C GLY A 25 -1.96 5.56 5.60
N SER A 26 -2.61 6.35 4.74
CA SER A 26 -1.97 7.32 3.85
C SER A 26 -1.21 8.45 4.57
N GLY A 27 -1.50 8.68 5.85
CA GLY A 27 -0.80 9.68 6.67
C GLY A 27 -0.85 11.07 6.03
N ASP A 28 0.31 11.66 5.77
CA ASP A 28 0.44 12.98 5.15
C ASP A 28 0.36 12.95 3.61
N GLY A 29 0.08 11.77 3.00
CA GLY A 29 -0.19 11.62 1.58
C GLY A 29 1.04 11.50 0.67
N ALA A 30 2.20 11.24 1.23
CA ALA A 30 3.43 11.13 0.44
C ALA A 30 3.35 10.02 -0.63
N PHE A 31 2.82 8.85 -0.28
CA PHE A 31 2.62 7.76 -1.22
C PHE A 31 1.35 7.90 -2.06
N THR A 32 0.30 8.55 -1.54
CA THR A 32 -0.87 8.95 -2.35
C THR A 32 -0.44 9.85 -3.51
N LEU A 33 0.45 10.82 -3.26
CA LEU A 33 1.00 11.70 -4.29
C LEU A 33 1.88 10.94 -5.29
N ALA A 34 2.79 10.10 -4.81
CA ALA A 34 3.64 9.27 -5.66
C ALA A 34 2.81 8.33 -6.56
N LEU A 35 1.76 7.71 -6.00
CA LEU A 35 0.81 6.89 -6.74
C LEU A 35 0.09 7.70 -7.81
N ARG A 36 -0.40 8.92 -7.46
CA ARG A 36 -1.06 9.81 -8.41
C ARG A 36 -0.15 10.19 -9.59
N ASP A 37 1.12 10.46 -9.33
CA ASP A 37 2.08 10.80 -10.38
C ASP A 37 2.36 9.62 -11.32
N LEU A 38 2.51 8.43 -10.79
CA LEU A 38 2.76 7.21 -11.57
C LEU A 38 1.54 6.72 -12.34
N ALA A 39 0.38 6.64 -11.67
CA ALA A 39 -0.85 6.16 -12.27
C ALA A 39 -1.54 7.21 -13.15
N GLY A 40 -1.12 8.47 -13.05
CA GLY A 40 -1.59 9.56 -13.89
C GLY A 40 -2.99 10.09 -13.52
N PRO A 41 -3.47 11.12 -14.27
CA PRO A 41 -4.69 11.86 -13.92
C PRO A 41 -5.99 11.08 -14.04
N LEU A 42 -5.97 9.95 -14.71
CA LEU A 42 -7.15 9.08 -14.88
C LEU A 42 -7.28 8.02 -13.77
N ALA A 43 -6.34 7.96 -12.85
CA ALA A 43 -6.42 7.06 -11.71
C ALA A 43 -7.43 7.57 -10.68
N ARG A 44 -8.26 6.65 -10.17
CA ARG A 44 -9.08 6.88 -8.97
C ARG A 44 -8.33 6.35 -7.77
N ILE A 45 -8.13 7.19 -6.75
CA ILE A 45 -7.37 6.81 -5.55
C ILE A 45 -8.23 7.04 -4.31
N PHE A 46 -8.31 6.04 -3.44
CA PHE A 46 -8.88 6.14 -2.11
C PHE A 46 -7.73 6.31 -1.11
N SER A 47 -7.55 7.53 -0.61
CA SER A 47 -6.58 7.84 0.44
C SER A 47 -7.26 7.67 1.79
N ILE A 48 -6.85 6.66 2.56
CA ILE A 48 -7.56 6.22 3.77
C ILE A 48 -6.66 6.38 4.97
N ASP A 49 -7.10 7.15 5.95
CA ASP A 49 -6.42 7.30 7.24
C ASP A 49 -7.42 7.52 8.37
N LYS A 50 -7.01 7.17 9.58
CA LYS A 50 -7.79 7.42 10.80
C LYS A 50 -7.62 8.84 11.34
N ASP A 51 -6.62 9.58 10.87
CA ASP A 51 -6.35 10.97 11.26
C ASP A 51 -6.99 11.93 10.25
N GLU A 52 -8.14 12.48 10.63
CA GLU A 52 -8.87 13.42 9.78
C GLU A 52 -8.07 14.70 9.48
N SER A 53 -7.21 15.13 10.39
CA SER A 53 -6.42 16.36 10.21
C SER A 53 -5.37 16.19 9.11
N ARG A 54 -4.76 15.00 9.02
CA ARG A 54 -3.82 14.63 7.95
C ARG A 54 -4.53 14.55 6.61
N LEU A 55 -5.70 13.91 6.55
CA LEU A 55 -6.49 13.84 5.32
C LEU A 55 -6.90 15.22 4.80
N ARG A 56 -7.33 16.13 5.69
CA ARG A 56 -7.62 17.51 5.30
C ARG A 56 -6.39 18.25 4.78
N ALA A 57 -5.23 18.01 5.38
CA ALA A 57 -3.97 18.60 4.90
C ALA A 57 -3.61 18.07 3.50
N GLN A 58 -3.80 16.76 3.24
CA GLN A 58 -3.63 16.17 1.92
C GLN A 58 -4.58 16.80 0.89
N GLU A 59 -5.88 16.86 1.18
CA GLU A 59 -6.89 17.42 0.28
C GLU A 59 -6.53 18.85 -0.11
N ASN A 60 -6.18 19.70 0.87
CA ASN A 60 -5.72 21.06 0.62
C ASN A 60 -4.44 21.14 -0.24
N ALA A 61 -3.53 20.17 -0.09
CA ALA A 61 -2.31 20.10 -0.89
C ALA A 61 -2.63 19.69 -2.34
N PHE A 62 -3.51 18.71 -2.54
CA PHE A 62 -3.96 18.27 -3.86
C PHE A 62 -4.70 19.37 -4.61
N ASP A 63 -5.61 20.10 -3.94
CA ASP A 63 -6.32 21.25 -4.52
C ASP A 63 -5.39 22.36 -5.01
N LYS A 64 -4.24 22.53 -4.33
CA LYS A 64 -3.24 23.52 -4.74
C LYS A 64 -2.34 23.06 -5.88
N MET A 65 -2.08 21.76 -5.95
CA MET A 65 -1.13 21.18 -6.92
C MET A 65 -1.78 20.80 -8.25
N PHE A 66 -3.05 20.41 -8.23
CA PHE A 66 -3.71 19.84 -9.40
C PHE A 66 -5.01 20.58 -9.72
N SER A 67 -5.21 20.91 -10.99
CA SER A 67 -6.48 21.48 -11.48
C SER A 67 -7.63 20.46 -11.50
N SER A 68 -7.29 19.17 -11.55
CA SER A 68 -8.25 18.05 -11.46
C SER A 68 -7.58 16.77 -10.97
N PHE A 69 -8.28 16.03 -10.14
CA PHE A 69 -7.86 14.71 -9.66
C PHE A 69 -9.10 13.92 -9.19
N ASP A 70 -9.01 12.58 -9.18
CA ASP A 70 -10.03 11.70 -8.58
C ASP A 70 -9.41 10.99 -7.36
N VAL A 71 -9.08 11.77 -6.32
CA VAL A 71 -8.65 11.26 -5.02
C VAL A 71 -9.79 11.43 -4.04
N ARG A 72 -10.15 10.35 -3.35
CA ARG A 72 -11.18 10.30 -2.31
C ARG A 72 -10.51 10.18 -0.96
N PHE A 73 -10.60 11.21 -0.14
CA PHE A 73 -10.06 11.22 1.23
C PHE A 73 -11.07 10.59 2.17
N VAL A 74 -10.74 9.42 2.73
CA VAL A 74 -11.65 8.59 3.51
C VAL A 74 -11.17 8.51 4.96
N HIS A 75 -11.86 9.22 5.86
CA HIS A 75 -11.59 9.18 7.29
C HIS A 75 -12.12 7.86 7.88
N LYS A 76 -11.26 6.86 7.94
CA LYS A 76 -11.53 5.53 8.48
C LYS A 76 -10.24 4.88 8.99
N ASP A 77 -10.37 4.08 10.03
CA ASP A 77 -9.38 3.10 10.38
C ASP A 77 -9.49 1.91 9.41
N PHE A 78 -8.47 1.67 8.61
CA PHE A 78 -8.44 0.63 7.58
C PHE A 78 -8.50 -0.80 8.15
N THR A 79 -8.27 -0.97 9.45
CA THR A 79 -8.43 -2.28 10.12
C THR A 79 -9.90 -2.64 10.38
N ASN A 80 -10.78 -1.65 10.34
CA ASN A 80 -12.23 -1.81 10.51
C ASN A 80 -12.92 -2.08 9.16
N GLN A 81 -14.24 -2.24 9.20
CA GLN A 81 -15.03 -2.44 7.98
C GLN A 81 -15.02 -1.17 7.11
N ILE A 82 -14.58 -1.31 5.87
CA ILE A 82 -14.59 -0.28 4.84
C ILE A 82 -15.40 -0.80 3.66
N ASN A 83 -16.07 0.10 2.95
CA ASN A 83 -16.73 -0.20 1.69
C ASN A 83 -15.97 0.47 0.54
N LEU A 84 -15.32 -0.34 -0.29
CA LEU A 84 -14.54 0.09 -1.45
C LEU A 84 -15.02 -0.65 -2.70
N PRO A 85 -14.89 -0.07 -3.89
CA PRO A 85 -15.06 -0.82 -5.13
C PRO A 85 -13.92 -1.84 -5.30
N GLU A 86 -14.00 -2.69 -6.31
CA GLU A 86 -12.87 -3.53 -6.71
C GLU A 86 -11.68 -2.68 -7.15
N LEU A 87 -10.49 -3.01 -6.64
CA LEU A 87 -9.26 -2.25 -6.79
C LEU A 87 -8.27 -2.96 -7.72
N ASP A 88 -7.58 -2.17 -8.54
CA ASP A 88 -6.43 -2.63 -9.31
C ASP A 88 -5.18 -2.79 -8.41
N GLY A 89 -5.14 -2.06 -7.29
CA GLY A 89 -4.10 -2.24 -6.30
C GLY A 89 -4.34 -1.50 -4.99
N ILE A 90 -3.61 -1.95 -3.96
CA ILE A 90 -3.55 -1.35 -2.64
C ILE A 90 -2.09 -1.02 -2.33
N ILE A 91 -1.83 0.15 -1.78
CA ILE A 91 -0.53 0.51 -1.19
C ILE A 91 -0.67 0.56 0.32
N MET A 92 0.30 0.02 1.01
CA MET A 92 0.49 0.14 2.45
C MET A 92 1.94 0.55 2.73
N ALA A 93 2.14 1.83 3.00
CA ALA A 93 3.47 2.37 3.26
C ALA A 93 3.61 2.78 4.73
N ASN A 94 4.49 2.12 5.47
CA ASN A 94 4.68 2.31 6.91
C ASN A 94 3.35 2.22 7.70
N SER A 95 2.49 1.29 7.30
CA SER A 95 1.15 1.15 7.89
C SER A 95 0.78 -0.29 8.25
N LEU A 96 1.35 -1.29 7.57
CA LEU A 96 1.09 -2.70 7.88
C LEU A 96 1.65 -3.10 9.25
N HIS A 97 2.74 -2.50 9.69
CA HIS A 97 3.32 -2.74 11.00
C HIS A 97 2.46 -2.27 12.19
N TYR A 98 1.35 -1.58 11.97
CA TYR A 98 0.35 -1.30 13.02
C TYR A 98 -0.69 -2.41 13.16
N VAL A 99 -0.73 -3.36 12.26
CA VAL A 99 -1.66 -4.49 12.29
C VAL A 99 -1.05 -5.65 13.07
N LYS A 100 -1.70 -6.09 14.14
CA LYS A 100 -1.21 -7.19 14.97
C LYS A 100 -1.34 -8.54 14.26
N GLU A 101 -2.52 -8.82 13.72
CA GLU A 101 -2.84 -10.08 13.04
C GLU A 101 -2.71 -9.87 11.52
N GLN A 102 -1.47 -9.81 11.03
CA GLN A 102 -1.16 -9.38 9.65
C GLN A 102 -1.71 -10.34 8.60
N ALA A 103 -1.47 -11.65 8.70
CA ALA A 103 -1.94 -12.60 7.69
C ALA A 103 -3.47 -12.67 7.57
N PRO A 104 -4.27 -12.73 8.66
CA PRO A 104 -5.72 -12.60 8.59
C PRO A 104 -6.19 -11.25 8.01
N PHE A 105 -5.46 -10.18 8.28
CA PHE A 105 -5.75 -8.87 7.70
C PHE A 105 -5.48 -8.87 6.19
N LEU A 106 -4.36 -9.44 5.73
CA LEU A 106 -4.05 -9.56 4.31
C LEU A 106 -5.12 -10.39 3.56
N THR A 107 -5.64 -11.47 4.16
CA THR A 107 -6.77 -12.21 3.61
C THR A 107 -7.98 -11.30 3.35
N LYS A 108 -8.33 -10.43 4.31
CA LYS A 108 -9.47 -9.50 4.17
C LYS A 108 -9.25 -8.46 3.08
N ILE A 109 -8.06 -7.85 3.01
CA ILE A 109 -7.82 -6.79 2.03
C ILE A 109 -7.65 -7.35 0.61
N ARG A 110 -7.26 -8.62 0.46
CA ARG A 110 -7.26 -9.30 -0.84
C ARG A 110 -8.65 -9.30 -1.49
N ASP A 111 -9.71 -9.40 -0.70
CA ASP A 111 -11.08 -9.42 -1.20
C ASP A 111 -11.53 -8.08 -1.83
N PHE A 112 -10.78 -6.99 -1.62
CA PHE A 112 -10.97 -5.74 -2.35
C PHE A 112 -10.29 -5.71 -3.72
N LEU A 113 -9.34 -6.62 -3.97
CA LEU A 113 -8.56 -6.63 -5.19
C LEU A 113 -9.28 -7.38 -6.31
N LYS A 114 -9.21 -6.83 -7.51
CA LYS A 114 -9.55 -7.57 -8.72
C LYS A 114 -8.63 -8.79 -8.88
N PRO A 115 -9.02 -9.78 -9.69
CA PRO A 115 -8.07 -10.78 -10.17
C PRO A 115 -6.81 -10.12 -10.73
N ASP A 116 -5.63 -10.62 -10.35
CA ASP A 116 -4.32 -10.06 -10.68
C ASP A 116 -4.06 -8.63 -10.12
N GLY A 117 -4.92 -8.14 -9.23
CA GLY A 117 -4.70 -6.90 -8.48
C GLY A 117 -3.52 -7.03 -7.52
N LYS A 118 -2.88 -5.90 -7.21
CA LYS A 118 -1.61 -5.86 -6.49
C LYS A 118 -1.76 -5.32 -5.07
N LEU A 119 -1.08 -5.94 -4.13
CA LEU A 119 -0.72 -5.31 -2.87
C LEU A 119 0.74 -4.87 -2.93
N VAL A 120 1.00 -3.60 -2.69
CA VAL A 120 2.34 -3.01 -2.62
C VAL A 120 2.59 -2.56 -1.20
N VAL A 121 3.66 -3.03 -0.59
CA VAL A 121 4.07 -2.60 0.75
C VAL A 121 5.39 -1.83 0.69
N VAL A 122 5.54 -0.87 1.59
CA VAL A 122 6.80 -0.19 1.88
C VAL A 122 6.97 -0.22 3.39
N GLU A 123 8.01 -0.91 3.89
CA GLU A 123 8.22 -1.14 5.32
C GLU A 123 9.71 -1.09 5.70
N TYR A 124 9.98 -0.94 6.98
CA TYR A 124 11.32 -1.13 7.51
C TYR A 124 11.71 -2.61 7.47
N ASN A 125 12.90 -2.91 6.94
CA ASN A 125 13.40 -4.28 6.88
C ASN A 125 14.02 -4.67 8.22
N THR A 126 13.17 -4.90 9.22
CA THR A 126 13.56 -5.23 10.59
C THR A 126 12.59 -6.23 11.22
N GLU A 127 13.09 -7.01 12.16
CA GLU A 127 12.29 -7.87 13.04
C GLU A 127 12.16 -7.26 14.45
N GLU A 128 12.92 -6.19 14.72
CA GLU A 128 12.88 -5.49 15.99
C GLU A 128 11.77 -4.44 16.00
N GLY A 129 10.85 -4.58 16.95
CA GLY A 129 9.75 -3.64 17.13
C GLY A 129 10.03 -2.58 18.19
N ASN A 130 9.29 -1.49 18.12
CA ASN A 130 9.23 -0.46 19.16
C ASN A 130 7.83 0.19 19.20
N GLN A 131 7.65 1.24 19.98
CA GLN A 131 6.34 1.91 20.08
C GLN A 131 5.83 2.52 18.76
N TRP A 132 6.72 2.79 17.78
CA TRP A 132 6.40 3.39 16.48
C TRP A 132 6.22 2.33 15.39
N VAL A 133 6.83 1.17 15.56
CA VAL A 133 6.74 0.00 14.68
C VAL A 133 6.43 -1.21 15.56
N PRO A 134 5.18 -1.33 16.06
CA PRO A 134 4.86 -2.33 17.08
C PRO A 134 4.89 -3.78 16.57
N TYR A 135 4.61 -4.00 15.30
CA TYR A 135 4.58 -5.34 14.67
C TYR A 135 5.39 -5.29 13.37
N PRO A 136 6.74 -5.28 13.46
CA PRO A 136 7.60 -5.11 12.29
C PRO A 136 7.40 -6.20 11.25
N VAL A 137 7.63 -5.83 9.98
CA VAL A 137 7.45 -6.68 8.81
C VAL A 137 8.73 -6.65 7.99
N SER A 138 9.71 -7.51 8.30
CA SER A 138 10.87 -7.71 7.42
C SER A 138 10.43 -8.30 6.07
N TYR A 139 11.25 -8.18 5.03
CA TYR A 139 10.87 -8.73 3.71
C TYR A 139 10.58 -10.24 3.76
N PRO A 140 11.41 -11.10 4.41
CA PRO A 140 11.08 -12.52 4.55
C PRO A 140 9.74 -12.77 5.27
N LYS A 141 9.44 -11.97 6.31
CA LYS A 141 8.17 -12.06 6.99
C LYS A 141 7.00 -11.64 6.09
N PHE A 142 7.20 -10.62 5.25
CA PHE A 142 6.17 -10.21 4.29
C PHE A 142 5.86 -11.32 3.30
N GLU A 143 6.87 -12.03 2.77
CA GLU A 143 6.66 -13.19 1.89
C GLU A 143 5.79 -14.25 2.57
N GLU A 144 6.11 -14.60 3.82
CA GLU A 144 5.36 -15.59 4.60
C GLU A 144 3.89 -15.17 4.83
N ILE A 145 3.66 -13.95 5.34
CA ILE A 145 2.29 -13.48 5.65
C ILE A 145 1.46 -13.23 4.39
N ALA A 146 2.08 -12.87 3.27
CA ALA A 146 1.41 -12.73 1.99
C ALA A 146 0.91 -14.10 1.48
N GLU A 147 1.75 -15.14 1.53
CA GLU A 147 1.36 -16.51 1.18
C GLU A 147 0.23 -17.01 2.09
N GLN A 148 0.35 -16.83 3.42
CA GLN A 148 -0.71 -17.16 4.38
C GLN A 148 -2.02 -16.37 4.12
N GLY A 149 -1.93 -15.12 3.64
CA GLY A 149 -3.04 -14.28 3.21
C GLY A 149 -3.66 -14.72 1.88
N GLY A 150 -3.07 -15.73 1.22
CA GLY A 150 -3.54 -16.28 -0.05
C GLY A 150 -3.17 -15.44 -1.26
N PHE A 151 -2.12 -14.65 -1.15
CA PHE A 151 -1.46 -13.98 -2.27
C PHE A 151 -0.44 -14.90 -2.94
N ILE A 152 -0.02 -14.53 -4.15
CA ILE A 152 0.97 -15.25 -4.96
C ILE A 152 2.01 -14.27 -5.52
N ASP A 153 3.11 -14.81 -6.03
CA ASP A 153 4.13 -14.04 -6.76
C ASP A 153 4.65 -12.82 -5.98
N THR A 154 5.02 -13.04 -4.72
CA THR A 154 5.64 -11.99 -3.89
C THR A 154 7.03 -11.66 -4.42
N GLU A 155 7.27 -10.38 -4.68
CA GLU A 155 8.50 -9.87 -5.30
C GLU A 155 9.03 -8.65 -4.56
N LEU A 156 10.35 -8.65 -4.27
CA LEU A 156 11.07 -7.48 -3.79
C LEU A 156 11.24 -6.47 -4.94
N LEU A 157 10.80 -5.24 -4.75
CA LEU A 157 10.90 -4.20 -5.78
C LEU A 157 12.16 -3.35 -5.62
N GLU A 158 12.35 -2.76 -4.44
CA GLU A 158 13.46 -1.85 -4.15
C GLU A 158 13.89 -1.95 -2.68
N LYS A 159 15.14 -1.53 -2.42
CA LYS A 159 15.68 -1.30 -1.09
C LYS A 159 16.37 0.05 -1.05
N ILE A 160 16.16 0.79 0.01
CA ILE A 160 16.83 2.08 0.24
C ILE A 160 17.39 2.14 1.67
N PRO A 161 18.48 2.89 1.90
CA PRO A 161 18.94 3.16 3.25
C PRO A 161 17.89 3.89 4.07
N SER A 162 17.80 3.57 5.36
CA SER A 162 16.93 4.26 6.30
C SER A 162 17.71 4.73 7.52
N THR A 163 17.41 5.94 7.99
CA THR A 163 18.01 6.49 9.21
C THR A 163 17.50 5.83 10.49
N TYR A 164 16.36 5.12 10.44
CA TYR A 164 15.75 4.51 11.63
C TYR A 164 16.15 3.05 11.84
N TRP A 165 16.18 2.24 10.76
CA TRP A 165 16.52 0.79 10.81
C TRP A 165 17.38 0.36 9.62
N ASN A 166 18.45 1.09 9.34
CA ASN A 166 19.41 0.81 8.29
C ASN A 166 18.79 0.70 6.88
N GLU A 167 17.66 0.01 6.71
CA GLU A 167 17.07 -0.28 5.42
C GLU A 167 15.54 -0.22 5.46
N MET A 168 14.95 0.35 4.41
CA MET A 168 13.54 0.16 4.04
C MET A 168 13.48 -0.63 2.73
N TYR A 169 12.40 -1.38 2.55
CA TYR A 169 12.12 -2.07 1.31
C TYR A 169 10.73 -1.74 0.79
N SER A 170 10.54 -1.95 -0.51
CA SER A 170 9.23 -2.10 -1.10
C SER A 170 9.11 -3.47 -1.75
N ALA A 171 7.92 -4.04 -1.68
CA ALA A 171 7.59 -5.33 -2.29
C ALA A 171 6.16 -5.29 -2.83
N GLN A 172 5.88 -6.17 -3.79
CA GLN A 172 4.53 -6.42 -4.28
C GLN A 172 4.16 -7.88 -4.15
N THR A 173 2.85 -8.13 -4.09
CA THR A 173 2.29 -9.48 -4.18
C THR A 173 0.94 -9.40 -4.92
N ILE A 174 0.49 -10.49 -5.51
CA ILE A 174 -0.62 -10.53 -6.47
C ILE A 174 -1.82 -11.29 -5.87
N ALA A 175 -3.02 -10.72 -6.00
CA ALA A 175 -4.25 -11.46 -5.74
C ALA A 175 -4.47 -12.48 -6.87
N PRO A 176 -4.64 -13.79 -6.55
CA PRO A 176 -4.74 -14.82 -7.59
C PRO A 176 -6.00 -14.62 -8.45
N SER A 177 -5.88 -14.84 -9.75
CA SER A 177 -7.03 -14.96 -10.62
C SER A 177 -7.71 -16.32 -10.45
N LEU A 178 -9.01 -16.40 -10.76
CA LEU A 178 -9.78 -17.67 -10.71
C LEU A 178 -9.17 -18.79 -11.59
N PHE A 179 -8.28 -18.43 -12.51
CA PHE A 179 -7.61 -19.36 -13.42
C PHE A 179 -6.20 -19.79 -12.95
N SER A 180 -5.68 -19.20 -11.89
CA SER A 180 -4.37 -19.59 -11.33
C SER A 180 -4.44 -20.81 -10.40
N SER A 181 -5.44 -21.67 -10.56
CA SER A 181 -5.61 -22.94 -9.81
C SER A 181 -4.45 -23.97 -9.99
N ARG A 182 -3.27 -23.53 -10.42
CA ARG A 182 -2.07 -24.38 -10.53
C ARG A 182 -1.34 -24.60 -9.20
N TYR A 183 -1.75 -23.94 -8.11
CA TYR A 183 -1.01 -23.96 -6.83
C TYR A 183 -1.71 -24.69 -5.67
N PHE A 184 -2.89 -25.28 -5.88
CA PHE A 184 -3.50 -26.16 -4.90
C PHE A 184 -3.32 -27.63 -5.31
N ARG A 185 -2.11 -28.16 -5.10
CA ARG A 185 -1.86 -29.60 -5.01
C ARG A 185 -0.91 -29.88 -3.86
#